data_152b607ec166bf412ba4bdced1adf2b3
#
_entry.id   152b607ec166bf412ba4bdced1adf2b3
#
_cell.length_a   1.000
_cell.length_b   1.000
_cell.length_c   1.000
_cell.angle_alpha   90.00
_cell.angle_beta   90.00
_cell.angle_gamma   90.00
#
_symmetry.space_group_name_H-M   'P 1'
#
loop_
_entity.id
_entity.type
_entity.pdbx_description
1 polymer ?
#
loop_
_entity_poly.entity_id
_entity_poly.type
_entity_poly.pdbx_seq_one_letter_code
_entity_poly.pdbx_strand_id
1 'polypeptide(L)'
;MADSDKIITITPNTSVATTHPEIKFVGKDNSPMYLRVLDDNTLSFEGTEGQVFAISPTMSSGDIFSVNDISGVQSIAVNADGTITMDAQTKSTTIKNNASATSTLILENTNADAVDGPILEFYRNTPSPADGDDTGAIVWSMQTDAGNKHEYGRIVMEYNDASDGDERGELIFKLTEDSANEQEYMRLRGGSRQIELNTSQDDIDLCYNSDATADFFYINANTERMGINAGTSPNALLHIGGTTYIQS
;
A
#
# COMPACT_ATOMS: atom_id res chain seq x y z
N MET A 1 -33.12 37.82 30.54
CA MET A 1 -32.63 36.71 31.39
C MET A 1 -31.30 36.29 30.80
N ALA A 2 -30.24 36.36 31.58
CA ALA A 2 -28.92 35.97 31.13
C ALA A 2 -28.89 34.43 30.93
N ASP A 3 -28.30 33.96 29.84
CA ASP A 3 -28.20 32.60 29.44
C ASP A 3 -27.19 31.76 30.30
N SER A 4 -27.06 32.18 31.58
CA SER A 4 -26.11 31.62 32.55
C SER A 4 -26.44 30.20 33.01
N ASP A 5 -27.63 29.71 32.70
CA ASP A 5 -28.13 28.42 33.24
C ASP A 5 -27.82 27.23 32.33
N LYS A 6 -27.02 27.42 31.26
CA LYS A 6 -26.70 26.39 30.28
C LYS A 6 -25.26 25.90 30.35
N ILE A 7 -24.49 26.31 31.35
CA ILE A 7 -23.09 25.92 31.51
C ILE A 7 -22.98 24.90 32.64
N ILE A 8 -22.43 23.71 32.31
CA ILE A 8 -22.00 22.77 33.31
C ILE A 8 -20.52 23.05 33.59
N THR A 9 -20.19 23.50 34.79
CA THR A 9 -18.83 23.72 35.24
C THR A 9 -18.41 22.55 36.12
N ILE A 10 -17.36 21.85 35.71
CA ILE A 10 -16.71 20.79 36.52
C ILE A 10 -15.49 21.43 37.16
N THR A 11 -15.52 21.60 38.49
CA THR A 11 -14.40 22.17 39.22
C THR A 11 -13.53 21.03 39.76
N PRO A 12 -12.20 21.05 39.51
CA PRO A 12 -11.31 20.04 40.04
C PRO A 12 -11.30 20.05 41.57
N ASN A 13 -11.16 18.88 42.19
CA ASN A 13 -10.96 18.79 43.65
C ASN A 13 -9.53 19.27 43.97
N THR A 14 -9.41 20.49 44.46
CA THR A 14 -8.11 21.14 44.80
C THR A 14 -7.50 20.61 46.10
N SER A 15 -8.13 19.68 46.78
CA SER A 15 -7.63 19.16 48.08
C SER A 15 -6.54 18.09 47.93
N VAL A 16 -6.29 17.59 46.71
CA VAL A 16 -5.24 16.60 46.44
C VAL A 16 -4.49 17.03 45.19
N ALA A 17 -3.23 17.39 45.32
CA ALA A 17 -2.39 18.02 44.29
C ALA A 17 -2.05 17.13 43.05
N THR A 18 -2.71 16.00 42.89
CA THR A 18 -2.38 15.00 41.84
C THR A 18 -3.57 14.48 41.06
N THR A 19 -4.77 15.06 41.24
CA THR A 19 -5.96 14.56 40.51
C THR A 19 -6.41 15.51 39.46
N HIS A 20 -6.45 15.03 38.22
CA HIS A 20 -7.06 15.74 37.09
C HIS A 20 -8.59 15.85 37.28
N PRO A 21 -9.23 16.92 36.79
CA PRO A 21 -10.69 16.96 36.69
C PRO A 21 -11.18 15.78 35.86
N GLU A 22 -12.13 15.01 36.40
CA GLU A 22 -12.62 13.82 35.70
C GLU A 22 -14.13 13.61 35.80
N ILE A 23 -14.68 12.99 34.77
CA ILE A 23 -16.01 12.36 34.82
C ILE A 23 -15.78 10.85 34.68
N LYS A 24 -16.26 10.11 35.71
CA LYS A 24 -16.13 8.65 35.73
C LYS A 24 -17.42 8.00 35.25
N PHE A 25 -17.28 7.10 34.28
CA PHE A 25 -18.35 6.21 33.83
C PHE A 25 -18.04 4.78 34.30
N VAL A 26 -19.01 4.09 34.84
CA VAL A 26 -18.85 2.69 35.31
C VAL A 26 -19.93 1.85 34.66
N GLY A 27 -19.53 0.86 33.87
CA GLY A 27 -20.42 -0.11 33.24
C GLY A 27 -20.84 -1.23 34.19
N LYS A 28 -21.61 -2.17 33.66
CA LYS A 28 -22.14 -3.30 34.42
C LYS A 28 -21.06 -4.24 34.99
N ASP A 29 -19.92 -4.31 34.31
CA ASP A 29 -18.75 -5.12 34.67
C ASP A 29 -17.82 -4.44 35.70
N ASN A 30 -18.20 -3.25 36.18
CA ASN A 30 -17.41 -2.39 37.05
C ASN A 30 -16.08 -1.87 36.46
N SER A 31 -15.83 -2.04 35.16
CA SER A 31 -14.67 -1.44 34.48
C SER A 31 -14.94 0.05 34.26
N PRO A 32 -14.12 0.96 34.81
CA PRO A 32 -14.33 2.38 34.65
C PRO A 32 -13.76 2.91 33.30
N MET A 33 -14.45 3.92 32.78
CA MET A 33 -13.91 4.82 31.75
C MET A 33 -13.95 6.25 32.29
N TYR A 34 -12.91 6.99 32.04
CA TYR A 34 -12.74 8.35 32.51
C TYR A 34 -12.68 9.34 31.34
N LEU A 35 -13.31 10.49 31.50
CA LEU A 35 -13.06 11.67 30.73
C LEU A 35 -12.26 12.64 31.62
N ARG A 36 -11.02 12.95 31.26
CA ARG A 36 -10.09 13.76 32.06
C ARG A 36 -9.61 14.98 31.28
N VAL A 37 -9.33 16.05 32.01
CA VAL A 37 -8.54 17.17 31.49
C VAL A 37 -7.15 17.07 32.13
N LEU A 38 -6.14 16.85 31.31
CA LEU A 38 -4.75 16.70 31.75
C LEU A 38 -4.11 18.07 32.07
N ASP A 39 -2.90 18.08 32.62
CA ASP A 39 -2.19 19.31 33.03
C ASP A 39 -1.87 20.25 31.87
N ASP A 40 -1.75 19.72 30.64
CA ASP A 40 -1.56 20.45 29.38
C ASP A 40 -2.85 20.90 28.72
N ASN A 41 -4.01 20.75 29.43
CA ASN A 41 -5.37 20.97 28.96
C ASN A 41 -5.86 19.99 27.89
N THR A 42 -5.17 18.89 27.63
CA THR A 42 -5.65 17.81 26.78
C THR A 42 -6.90 17.16 27.36
N LEU A 43 -7.94 17.00 26.56
CA LEU A 43 -9.12 16.22 26.89
C LEU A 43 -8.85 14.76 26.55
N SER A 44 -8.77 13.91 27.58
CA SER A 44 -8.37 12.50 27.47
C SER A 44 -9.52 11.58 27.84
N PHE A 45 -9.76 10.56 27.03
CA PHE A 45 -10.59 9.40 27.35
C PHE A 45 -9.70 8.24 27.74
N GLU A 46 -9.85 7.74 28.96
CA GLU A 46 -8.97 6.72 29.52
C GLU A 46 -9.76 5.51 30.00
N GLY A 47 -9.27 4.32 29.68
CA GLY A 47 -9.72 3.05 30.25
C GLY A 47 -8.80 2.60 31.39
N THR A 48 -8.94 1.33 31.78
CA THR A 48 -8.10 0.70 32.83
C THR A 48 -6.65 0.54 32.38
N GLU A 49 -6.41 0.45 31.08
CA GLU A 49 -5.09 0.22 30.48
C GLU A 49 -4.40 1.51 30.04
N GLY A 50 -5.08 2.67 30.17
CA GLY A 50 -4.53 3.98 29.79
C GLY A 50 -5.39 4.79 28.84
N GLN A 51 -4.76 5.72 28.15
CA GLN A 51 -5.42 6.63 27.22
C GLN A 51 -5.87 5.89 25.95
N VAL A 52 -7.16 5.97 25.66
CA VAL A 52 -7.77 5.40 24.46
C VAL A 52 -7.74 6.43 23.32
N PHE A 53 -8.16 7.66 23.62
CA PHE A 53 -8.12 8.74 22.66
C PHE A 53 -8.00 10.11 23.35
N ALA A 54 -7.43 11.11 22.67
CA ALA A 54 -7.24 12.44 23.19
C ALA A 54 -7.45 13.54 22.13
N ILE A 55 -7.86 14.73 22.62
CA ILE A 55 -7.94 15.96 21.84
C ILE A 55 -7.13 17.03 22.57
N SER A 56 -6.10 17.57 21.94
CA SER A 56 -5.31 18.67 22.48
C SER A 56 -5.92 20.03 22.09
N PRO A 57 -5.95 21.02 22.98
CA PRO A 57 -6.36 22.38 22.64
C PRO A 57 -5.30 23.14 21.84
N THR A 58 -4.07 22.62 21.77
CA THR A 58 -2.94 23.27 21.11
C THR A 58 -2.95 22.93 19.62
N MET A 59 -3.25 23.95 18.78
CA MET A 59 -3.26 23.79 17.33
C MET A 59 -1.99 24.33 16.64
N SER A 60 -0.95 24.64 17.40
CA SER A 60 0.29 25.23 16.88
C SER A 60 1.44 24.23 16.74
N SER A 61 1.38 23.10 17.43
CA SER A 61 2.41 22.05 17.35
C SER A 61 1.91 20.76 18.01
N GLY A 62 2.48 19.63 17.60
CA GLY A 62 2.15 18.30 18.13
C GLY A 62 0.81 17.76 17.64
N ASP A 63 0.35 16.69 18.26
CA ASP A 63 -0.89 16.03 17.90
C ASP A 63 -2.11 16.73 18.49
N ILE A 64 -3.05 17.10 17.65
CA ILE A 64 -4.33 17.69 18.07
C ILE A 64 -5.39 16.62 18.32
N PHE A 65 -5.25 15.44 17.76
CA PHE A 65 -6.11 14.27 17.97
C PHE A 65 -5.29 12.99 17.90
N SER A 66 -5.54 12.05 18.82
CA SER A 66 -4.92 10.72 18.78
C SER A 66 -5.85 9.62 19.27
N VAL A 67 -5.67 8.43 18.68
CA VAL A 67 -6.25 7.17 19.15
C VAL A 67 -5.11 6.21 19.40
N ASN A 68 -5.05 5.63 20.60
CA ASN A 68 -3.96 4.76 21.01
C ASN A 68 -4.41 3.29 21.08
N ASP A 69 -3.47 2.39 20.95
CA ASP A 69 -3.65 0.99 21.24
C ASP A 69 -3.57 0.71 22.76
N ILE A 70 -3.70 -0.55 23.16
CA ILE A 70 -3.67 -0.99 24.56
C ILE A 70 -2.32 -0.72 25.26
N SER A 71 -1.23 -0.58 24.49
CA SER A 71 0.11 -0.26 25.01
C SER A 71 0.36 1.24 25.13
N GLY A 72 -0.60 2.08 24.74
CA GLY A 72 -0.49 3.53 24.74
C GLY A 72 0.23 4.10 23.49
N VAL A 73 0.48 3.26 22.49
CA VAL A 73 1.07 3.70 21.22
C VAL A 73 -0.01 4.20 20.28
N GLN A 74 0.24 5.33 19.62
CA GLN A 74 -0.71 5.93 18.69
C GLN A 74 -0.94 5.03 17.47
N SER A 75 -2.21 4.72 17.20
CA SER A 75 -2.64 4.03 15.97
C SER A 75 -3.19 5.01 14.93
N ILE A 76 -3.76 6.13 15.36
CA ILE A 76 -4.19 7.24 14.49
C ILE A 76 -3.78 8.54 15.16
N ALA A 77 -3.17 9.44 14.41
CA ALA A 77 -2.85 10.79 14.86
C ALA A 77 -3.19 11.82 13.78
N VAL A 78 -3.66 13.00 14.22
CA VAL A 78 -3.76 14.20 13.39
C VAL A 78 -2.88 15.26 14.02
N ASN A 79 -1.86 15.69 13.30
CA ASN A 79 -0.92 16.68 13.77
C ASN A 79 -1.38 18.11 13.43
N ALA A 80 -0.87 19.09 14.15
CA ALA A 80 -1.20 20.50 13.96
C ALA A 80 -0.79 21.06 12.58
N ASP A 81 0.17 20.45 11.90
CA ASP A 81 0.57 20.81 10.53
C ASP A 81 -0.35 20.21 9.44
N GLY A 82 -1.37 19.46 9.84
CA GLY A 82 -2.31 18.80 8.95
C GLY A 82 -1.92 17.37 8.55
N THR A 83 -0.78 16.86 9.01
CA THR A 83 -0.40 15.47 8.77
C THR A 83 -1.35 14.51 9.47
N ILE A 84 -1.80 13.48 8.76
CA ILE A 84 -2.59 12.37 9.33
C ILE A 84 -1.76 11.11 9.22
N THR A 85 -1.51 10.48 10.37
CA THR A 85 -0.77 9.21 10.46
C THR A 85 -1.71 8.08 10.85
N MET A 86 -1.63 6.96 10.16
CA MET A 86 -2.22 5.68 10.55
C MET A 86 -1.10 4.66 10.71
N ASP A 87 -0.81 4.28 11.95
CA ASP A 87 0.24 3.32 12.27
C ASP A 87 -0.36 2.04 12.86
N ALA A 88 -0.37 1.00 12.06
CA ALA A 88 -0.87 -0.31 12.46
C ALA A 88 0.16 -1.14 13.23
N GLN A 89 1.33 -0.58 13.54
CA GLN A 89 2.43 -1.24 14.22
C GLN A 89 2.85 -2.55 13.52
N THR A 90 2.60 -3.69 14.15
CA THR A 90 2.88 -5.03 13.60
C THR A 90 1.71 -5.64 12.84
N LYS A 91 0.64 -4.89 12.60
CA LYS A 91 -0.59 -5.34 11.93
C LYS A 91 -0.77 -4.60 10.60
N SER A 92 -1.88 -4.87 9.93
CA SER A 92 -2.25 -4.19 8.68
C SER A 92 -3.34 -3.15 8.91
N THR A 93 -3.25 -2.02 8.22
CA THR A 93 -4.39 -1.12 8.04
C THR A 93 -5.26 -1.65 6.90
N THR A 94 -6.54 -1.90 7.16
CA THR A 94 -7.47 -2.41 6.16
C THR A 94 -8.53 -1.37 5.83
N ILE A 95 -8.62 -1.00 4.54
CA ILE A 95 -9.71 -0.19 4.00
C ILE A 95 -10.67 -1.15 3.27
N LYS A 96 -11.93 -1.24 3.74
CA LYS A 96 -12.88 -2.23 3.26
C LYS A 96 -14.15 -1.58 2.70
N ASN A 97 -14.58 -2.05 1.54
CA ASN A 97 -15.85 -1.72 0.92
C ASN A 97 -16.59 -3.02 0.56
N ASN A 98 -17.91 -3.08 0.75
CA ASN A 98 -18.75 -4.21 0.35
C ASN A 98 -19.74 -3.86 -0.77
N ALA A 99 -19.65 -2.63 -1.30
CA ALA A 99 -20.47 -2.23 -2.43
C ALA A 99 -19.86 -2.72 -3.75
N SER A 100 -20.69 -3.14 -4.68
CA SER A 100 -20.25 -3.53 -6.03
C SER A 100 -19.97 -2.29 -6.88
N ALA A 101 -18.96 -2.37 -7.74
CA ALA A 101 -18.61 -1.38 -8.76
C ALA A 101 -18.29 0.03 -8.23
N THR A 102 -17.80 0.15 -7.00
CA THR A 102 -17.31 1.41 -6.42
C THR A 102 -15.85 1.28 -5.99
N SER A 103 -15.10 2.37 -6.08
CA SER A 103 -13.71 2.42 -5.60
C SER A 103 -13.66 2.30 -4.09
N THR A 104 -12.75 1.48 -3.57
CA THR A 104 -12.52 1.35 -2.12
C THR A 104 -11.60 2.45 -1.61
N LEU A 105 -10.62 2.88 -2.41
CA LEU A 105 -9.70 3.97 -2.12
C LEU A 105 -9.63 4.90 -3.34
N ILE A 106 -9.77 6.20 -3.11
CA ILE A 106 -9.56 7.25 -4.12
C ILE A 106 -8.46 8.15 -3.58
N LEU A 107 -7.43 8.37 -4.40
CA LEU A 107 -6.41 9.40 -4.19
C LEU A 107 -6.73 10.55 -5.13
N GLU A 108 -7.09 11.70 -4.58
CA GLU A 108 -7.53 12.87 -5.35
C GLU A 108 -6.64 14.07 -5.05
N ASN A 109 -6.19 14.74 -6.10
CA ASN A 109 -5.52 16.04 -6.03
C ASN A 109 -6.31 17.06 -6.86
N THR A 110 -6.74 18.13 -6.22
CA THR A 110 -7.52 19.20 -6.88
C THR A 110 -6.68 20.40 -7.30
N ASN A 111 -5.33 20.31 -7.18
CA ASN A 111 -4.44 21.37 -7.62
C ASN A 111 -4.49 21.53 -9.15
N ALA A 112 -4.58 22.77 -9.62
CA ALA A 112 -4.64 23.09 -11.05
C ALA A 112 -3.25 23.30 -11.70
N ASP A 113 -2.17 23.24 -10.91
CA ASP A 113 -0.81 23.41 -11.42
C ASP A 113 -0.39 22.24 -12.31
N ALA A 114 0.48 22.50 -13.29
CA ALA A 114 1.01 21.48 -14.22
C ALA A 114 2.16 20.66 -13.57
N VAL A 115 1.86 20.07 -12.40
CA VAL A 115 2.75 19.18 -11.65
C VAL A 115 2.13 17.79 -11.57
N ASP A 116 2.84 16.85 -10.99
CA ASP A 116 2.36 15.48 -10.80
C ASP A 116 1.01 15.46 -10.06
N GLY A 117 0.12 14.56 -10.46
CA GLY A 117 -1.14 14.28 -9.80
C GLY A 117 -0.95 13.63 -8.43
N PRO A 118 -1.98 12.94 -7.90
CA PRO A 118 -1.84 12.20 -6.64
C PRO A 118 -0.74 11.14 -6.76
N ILE A 119 0.15 11.08 -5.78
CA ILE A 119 1.24 10.11 -5.71
C ILE A 119 0.89 9.06 -4.66
N LEU A 120 1.06 7.78 -4.99
CA LEU A 120 1.11 6.68 -4.04
C LEU A 120 2.57 6.26 -3.89
N GLU A 121 3.16 6.56 -2.75
CA GLU A 121 4.55 6.23 -2.44
C GLU A 121 4.61 4.94 -1.62
N PHE A 122 5.46 4.01 -2.05
CA PHE A 122 5.88 2.85 -1.27
C PHE A 122 7.29 3.12 -0.74
N TYR A 123 7.40 3.43 0.55
CA TYR A 123 8.68 3.75 1.19
C TYR A 123 9.03 2.69 2.22
N ARG A 124 10.08 1.94 1.97
CA ARG A 124 10.66 0.98 2.93
C ARG A 124 11.82 1.65 3.67
N ASN A 125 11.53 2.14 4.87
CA ASN A 125 12.56 2.68 5.76
C ASN A 125 13.22 1.54 6.54
N THR A 126 14.32 1.02 6.02
CA THR A 126 15.11 -0.04 6.67
C THR A 126 16.49 0.48 7.08
N PRO A 127 17.02 0.10 8.28
CA PRO A 127 18.35 0.48 8.70
C PRO A 127 19.48 -0.32 7.99
N SER A 128 19.11 -1.34 7.21
CA SER A 128 20.07 -2.22 6.52
C SER A 128 19.57 -2.52 5.12
N PRO A 129 19.56 -1.54 4.20
CA PRO A 129 19.19 -1.79 2.81
C PRO A 129 20.23 -2.70 2.15
N ALA A 130 19.79 -3.64 1.31
CA ALA A 130 20.65 -4.56 0.60
C ALA A 130 20.16 -4.80 -0.83
N ASP A 131 21.07 -5.17 -1.71
CA ASP A 131 20.76 -5.60 -3.06
C ASP A 131 19.79 -6.79 -3.03
N GLY A 132 18.76 -6.77 -3.87
CA GLY A 132 17.69 -7.75 -3.89
C GLY A 132 16.55 -7.51 -2.88
N ASP A 133 16.59 -6.41 -2.12
CA ASP A 133 15.48 -6.02 -1.24
C ASP A 133 14.30 -5.47 -2.05
N ASP A 134 13.07 -5.91 -1.74
CA ASP A 134 11.86 -5.32 -2.28
C ASP A 134 11.54 -3.99 -1.59
N THR A 135 11.24 -2.95 -2.36
CA THR A 135 10.78 -1.65 -1.84
C THR A 135 9.29 -1.67 -1.53
N GLY A 136 8.51 -2.36 -2.34
CA GLY A 136 7.07 -2.48 -2.21
C GLY A 136 6.45 -3.23 -3.37
N ALA A 137 5.21 -3.67 -3.21
CA ALA A 137 4.49 -4.40 -4.23
C ALA A 137 3.00 -4.01 -4.30
N ILE A 138 2.43 -4.11 -5.51
CA ILE A 138 0.99 -4.15 -5.72
C ILE A 138 0.62 -5.60 -5.97
N VAL A 139 -0.27 -6.16 -5.13
CA VAL A 139 -0.62 -7.58 -5.13
C VAL A 139 -2.10 -7.77 -5.42
N TRP A 140 -2.42 -8.67 -6.32
CA TRP A 140 -3.78 -9.12 -6.60
C TRP A 140 -4.02 -10.50 -6.00
N SER A 141 -4.96 -10.57 -5.05
CA SER A 141 -5.35 -11.82 -4.38
C SER A 141 -6.86 -12.00 -4.44
N MET A 142 -7.29 -13.26 -4.52
CA MET A 142 -8.70 -13.64 -4.47
C MET A 142 -8.83 -14.94 -3.65
N GLN A 143 -10.04 -15.29 -3.24
CA GLN A 143 -10.31 -16.60 -2.67
C GLN A 143 -10.39 -17.66 -3.76
N THR A 144 -9.84 -18.83 -3.49
CA THR A 144 -10.05 -20.04 -4.28
C THR A 144 -11.47 -20.57 -4.04
N ASP A 145 -11.89 -21.55 -4.81
CA ASP A 145 -13.17 -22.28 -4.60
C ASP A 145 -13.24 -22.99 -3.23
N ALA A 146 -12.09 -23.31 -2.64
CA ALA A 146 -11.97 -23.84 -1.28
C ALA A 146 -12.02 -22.74 -0.18
N GLY A 147 -12.15 -21.45 -0.56
CA GLY A 147 -12.24 -20.32 0.37
C GLY A 147 -10.90 -19.82 0.91
N ASN A 148 -9.77 -20.32 0.44
CA ASN A 148 -8.45 -19.87 0.86
C ASN A 148 -8.02 -18.63 0.07
N LYS A 149 -7.42 -17.63 0.75
CA LYS A 149 -6.80 -16.49 0.07
C LYS A 149 -5.59 -16.98 -0.71
N HIS A 150 -5.54 -16.65 -2.00
CA HIS A 150 -4.42 -16.95 -2.89
C HIS A 150 -4.01 -15.71 -3.67
N GLU A 151 -2.72 -15.55 -3.93
CA GLU A 151 -2.17 -14.50 -4.77
C GLU A 151 -2.16 -14.98 -6.22
N TYR A 152 -2.61 -14.12 -7.12
CA TYR A 152 -2.68 -14.41 -8.56
C TYR A 152 -1.67 -13.62 -9.38
N GLY A 153 -1.07 -12.59 -8.80
CA GLY A 153 -0.01 -11.83 -9.43
C GLY A 153 0.38 -10.59 -8.66
N ARG A 154 1.54 -10.05 -9.02
CA ARG A 154 2.10 -8.84 -8.42
C ARG A 154 2.92 -8.01 -9.39
N ILE A 155 3.02 -6.73 -9.07
CA ILE A 155 4.06 -5.84 -9.58
C ILE A 155 4.91 -5.48 -8.38
N VAL A 156 6.21 -5.75 -8.43
CA VAL A 156 7.15 -5.47 -7.35
C VAL A 156 8.29 -4.61 -7.83
N MET A 157 8.73 -3.67 -6.98
CA MET A 157 9.95 -2.89 -7.18
C MET A 157 11.05 -3.46 -6.28
N GLU A 158 12.15 -3.86 -6.86
CA GLU A 158 13.32 -4.44 -6.19
C GLU A 158 14.53 -3.49 -6.31
N TYR A 159 15.36 -3.39 -5.28
CA TYR A 159 16.69 -2.81 -5.39
C TYR A 159 17.63 -3.79 -6.09
N ASN A 160 18.20 -3.39 -7.22
CA ASN A 160 19.30 -4.12 -7.82
C ASN A 160 20.66 -3.67 -7.27
N ASP A 161 20.73 -2.41 -6.84
CA ASP A 161 21.92 -1.82 -6.19
C ASP A 161 21.44 -0.77 -5.19
N ALA A 162 21.73 -0.97 -3.92
CA ALA A 162 21.35 -0.10 -2.81
C ALA A 162 22.46 0.89 -2.41
N SER A 163 23.58 0.92 -3.15
CA SER A 163 24.75 1.76 -2.85
C SER A 163 24.42 3.23 -3.08
N ASP A 164 24.70 4.09 -2.10
CA ASP A 164 24.52 5.55 -2.19
C ASP A 164 25.32 6.13 -3.37
N GLY A 165 24.62 6.77 -4.31
CA GLY A 165 25.18 7.33 -5.55
C GLY A 165 25.17 6.39 -6.76
N ASP A 166 24.80 5.11 -6.58
CA ASP A 166 24.70 4.11 -7.66
C ASP A 166 23.36 3.32 -7.60
N GLU A 167 22.34 3.89 -6.95
CA GLU A 167 21.05 3.24 -6.73
C GLU A 167 20.42 2.78 -8.04
N ARG A 168 19.98 1.52 -8.08
CA ARG A 168 19.34 0.92 -9.25
C ARG A 168 18.11 0.14 -8.84
N GLY A 169 17.00 0.44 -9.51
CA GLY A 169 15.74 -0.26 -9.32
C GLY A 169 15.39 -1.16 -10.47
N GLU A 170 14.63 -2.21 -10.18
CA GLU A 170 14.03 -3.10 -11.17
C GLU A 170 12.54 -3.25 -10.90
N LEU A 171 11.70 -3.01 -11.92
CA LEU A 171 10.25 -3.20 -11.82
C LEU A 171 9.90 -4.54 -12.47
N ILE A 172 9.29 -5.43 -11.68
CA ILE A 172 9.08 -6.83 -12.04
C ILE A 172 7.58 -7.14 -12.06
N PHE A 173 7.13 -7.82 -13.11
CA PHE A 173 5.76 -8.29 -13.30
C PHE A 173 5.72 -9.80 -13.20
N LYS A 174 4.98 -10.31 -12.20
CA LYS A 174 4.86 -11.73 -11.92
C LYS A 174 3.39 -12.15 -11.93
N LEU A 175 3.11 -13.33 -12.45
CA LEU A 175 1.81 -13.99 -12.35
C LEU A 175 1.99 -15.39 -11.77
N THR A 176 0.96 -15.86 -11.08
CA THR A 176 0.91 -17.22 -10.58
C THR A 176 0.47 -18.17 -11.70
N GLU A 177 1.27 -19.17 -11.98
CA GLU A 177 0.95 -20.22 -12.94
C GLU A 177 0.13 -21.32 -12.28
N ASP A 178 0.57 -21.79 -11.12
CA ASP A 178 -0.12 -22.77 -10.28
C ASP A 178 0.00 -22.38 -8.79
N SER A 179 -0.55 -23.20 -7.90
CA SER A 179 -0.64 -22.86 -6.47
C SER A 179 0.71 -22.62 -5.77
N ALA A 180 1.83 -22.90 -6.38
CA ALA A 180 3.16 -22.84 -5.78
C ALA A 180 4.18 -22.03 -6.59
N ASN A 181 3.91 -21.73 -7.86
CA ASN A 181 4.87 -21.12 -8.77
C ASN A 181 4.42 -19.75 -9.25
N GLU A 182 5.21 -18.73 -8.94
CA GLU A 182 5.13 -17.41 -9.56
C GLU A 182 6.12 -17.35 -10.71
N GLN A 183 5.63 -16.95 -11.90
CA GLN A 183 6.45 -16.75 -13.08
C GLN A 183 6.70 -15.27 -13.32
N GLU A 184 7.95 -14.93 -13.62
CA GLU A 184 8.35 -13.59 -14.02
C GLU A 184 8.17 -13.44 -15.54
N TYR A 185 7.19 -12.59 -15.91
CA TYR A 185 6.87 -12.33 -17.32
C TYR A 185 7.69 -11.18 -17.92
N MET A 186 7.94 -10.15 -17.13
CA MET A 186 8.64 -8.95 -17.59
C MET A 186 9.41 -8.30 -16.45
N ARG A 187 10.60 -7.77 -16.79
CA ARG A 187 11.46 -6.99 -15.90
C ARG A 187 11.96 -5.73 -16.62
N LEU A 188 11.84 -4.59 -15.98
CA LEU A 188 12.45 -3.34 -16.40
C LEU A 188 13.67 -3.09 -15.55
N ARG A 189 14.87 -3.10 -16.15
CA ARG A 189 16.14 -2.91 -15.44
C ARG A 189 16.65 -1.48 -15.57
N GLY A 190 16.71 -0.76 -14.45
CA GLY A 190 17.26 0.60 -14.42
C GLY A 190 18.75 0.65 -14.72
N GLY A 191 19.54 -0.28 -14.18
CA GLY A 191 21.00 -0.32 -14.35
C GLY A 191 21.44 -0.55 -15.79
N SER A 192 20.93 -1.58 -16.44
CA SER A 192 21.25 -1.92 -17.84
C SER A 192 20.38 -1.19 -18.87
N ARG A 193 19.30 -0.51 -18.43
CA ARG A 193 18.30 0.16 -19.30
C ARG A 193 17.65 -0.81 -20.28
N GLN A 194 17.24 -1.96 -19.78
CA GLN A 194 16.68 -3.06 -20.58
C GLN A 194 15.24 -3.34 -20.18
N ILE A 195 14.47 -3.80 -21.15
CA ILE A 195 13.18 -4.48 -20.96
C ILE A 195 13.44 -5.94 -21.26
N GLU A 196 13.33 -6.80 -20.27
CA GLU A 196 13.49 -8.23 -20.41
C GLU A 196 12.13 -8.90 -20.31
N LEU A 197 11.88 -9.85 -21.22
CA LEU A 197 10.72 -10.73 -21.21
C LEU A 197 11.24 -12.14 -20.99
N ASN A 198 10.53 -12.93 -20.15
CA ASN A 198 10.90 -14.30 -19.86
C ASN A 198 12.33 -14.42 -19.28
N THR A 199 12.65 -13.65 -18.25
CA THR A 199 13.97 -13.59 -17.61
C THR A 199 14.37 -14.97 -17.03
N SER A 200 13.39 -15.74 -16.55
CA SER A 200 13.62 -17.07 -15.97
C SER A 200 13.92 -18.16 -17.00
N GLN A 201 13.81 -17.85 -18.30
CA GLN A 201 13.96 -18.80 -19.41
C GLN A 201 12.96 -19.97 -19.35
N ASP A 202 11.76 -19.68 -18.89
CA ASP A 202 10.62 -20.60 -18.85
C ASP A 202 9.94 -20.71 -20.22
N ASP A 203 8.97 -21.62 -20.36
CA ASP A 203 8.16 -21.76 -21.58
C ASP A 203 7.09 -20.64 -21.67
N ILE A 204 7.54 -19.39 -21.70
CA ILE A 204 6.69 -18.19 -21.83
C ILE A 204 6.81 -17.64 -23.25
N ASP A 205 5.77 -17.80 -24.03
CA ASP A 205 5.71 -17.32 -25.39
C ASP A 205 5.40 -15.82 -25.47
N LEU A 206 5.99 -15.12 -26.44
CA LEU A 206 5.59 -13.76 -26.78
C LEU A 206 4.69 -13.78 -28.02
N CYS A 207 3.45 -13.31 -27.84
CA CYS A 207 2.45 -13.26 -28.89
C CYS A 207 1.95 -11.84 -29.11
N TYR A 208 1.91 -11.41 -30.37
CA TYR A 208 1.26 -10.19 -30.81
C TYR A 208 0.19 -10.51 -31.86
N ASN A 209 -1.05 -10.15 -31.55
CA ASN A 209 -2.18 -10.32 -32.45
C ASN A 209 -2.43 -9.04 -33.24
N SER A 210 -2.70 -9.13 -34.55
CA SER A 210 -3.30 -8.05 -35.31
C SER A 210 -4.83 -8.10 -35.21
N ASP A 211 -5.52 -7.10 -35.72
CA ASP A 211 -6.98 -7.06 -35.79
C ASP A 211 -7.57 -8.15 -36.70
N ALA A 212 -6.81 -8.64 -37.65
CA ALA A 212 -7.23 -9.63 -38.65
C ALA A 212 -6.58 -11.02 -38.45
N THR A 213 -5.47 -11.12 -37.72
CA THR A 213 -4.68 -12.35 -37.64
C THR A 213 -4.20 -12.57 -36.22
N ALA A 214 -4.60 -13.69 -35.59
CA ALA A 214 -4.00 -14.16 -34.35
C ALA A 214 -2.55 -14.58 -34.60
N ASP A 215 -1.69 -14.43 -33.57
CA ASP A 215 -0.29 -14.83 -33.61
C ASP A 215 0.49 -14.21 -34.81
N PHE A 216 0.19 -12.94 -35.16
CA PHE A 216 0.83 -12.26 -36.25
C PHE A 216 2.34 -12.15 -36.07
N PHE A 217 2.81 -11.85 -34.85
CA PHE A 217 4.19 -11.99 -34.44
C PHE A 217 4.25 -12.93 -33.24
N TYR A 218 5.07 -13.97 -33.32
CA TYR A 218 5.12 -15.00 -32.31
C TYR A 218 6.55 -15.46 -32.05
N ILE A 219 6.94 -15.52 -30.78
CA ILE A 219 8.18 -16.18 -30.35
C ILE A 219 7.76 -17.36 -29.48
N ASN A 220 8.10 -18.55 -29.93
CA ASN A 220 7.89 -19.79 -29.18
C ASN A 220 9.12 -20.07 -28.34
N ALA A 221 8.99 -19.97 -27.00
CA ALA A 221 10.10 -20.13 -26.08
C ALA A 221 10.60 -21.56 -26.05
N ASN A 222 9.72 -22.55 -26.09
CA ASN A 222 10.06 -23.98 -26.04
C ASN A 222 10.89 -24.43 -27.27
N THR A 223 10.54 -23.91 -28.46
CA THR A 223 11.23 -24.31 -29.71
C THR A 223 12.30 -23.32 -30.15
N GLU A 224 12.45 -22.18 -29.42
CA GLU A 224 13.39 -21.10 -29.74
C GLU A 224 13.19 -20.54 -31.17
N ARG A 225 11.94 -20.41 -31.63
CA ARG A 225 11.58 -20.00 -33.00
C ARG A 225 10.73 -18.76 -33.02
N MET A 226 10.94 -17.95 -34.04
CA MET A 226 10.17 -16.74 -34.31
C MET A 226 9.31 -16.91 -35.57
N GLY A 227 8.06 -16.47 -35.49
CA GLY A 227 7.13 -16.43 -36.63
C GLY A 227 6.59 -15.03 -36.88
N ILE A 228 6.45 -14.65 -38.16
CA ILE A 228 5.71 -13.48 -38.61
C ILE A 228 4.64 -13.98 -39.56
N ASN A 229 3.36 -13.82 -39.21
CA ASN A 229 2.22 -14.35 -39.95
C ASN A 229 2.36 -15.87 -40.23
N ALA A 230 2.90 -16.61 -39.29
CA ALA A 230 3.23 -18.04 -39.41
C ALA A 230 2.49 -18.92 -38.39
N GLY A 231 1.60 -18.32 -37.57
CA GLY A 231 0.91 -19.00 -36.47
C GLY A 231 1.82 -19.40 -35.32
N THR A 232 1.33 -20.21 -34.41
CA THR A 232 2.01 -20.63 -33.18
C THR A 232 3.09 -21.71 -33.35
N SER A 233 3.27 -22.22 -34.57
CA SER A 233 4.20 -23.33 -34.86
C SER A 233 5.19 -22.98 -35.97
N PRO A 234 6.10 -22.01 -35.74
CA PRO A 234 7.14 -21.71 -36.71
C PRO A 234 7.99 -22.96 -37.00
N ASN A 235 8.24 -23.23 -38.30
CA ASN A 235 8.97 -24.45 -38.72
C ASN A 235 10.45 -24.18 -39.00
N ALA A 236 10.94 -22.97 -38.78
CA ALA A 236 12.34 -22.57 -38.88
C ALA A 236 12.66 -21.57 -37.75
N LEU A 237 13.94 -21.28 -37.49
CA LEU A 237 14.35 -20.25 -36.50
C LEU A 237 13.66 -18.91 -36.74
N LEU A 238 13.52 -18.52 -38.02
CA LEU A 238 12.67 -17.42 -38.45
C LEU A 238 11.73 -17.90 -39.55
N HIS A 239 10.43 -17.91 -39.30
CA HIS A 239 9.40 -18.30 -40.26
C HIS A 239 8.53 -17.07 -40.61
N ILE A 240 8.54 -16.65 -41.87
CA ILE A 240 7.68 -15.60 -42.40
C ILE A 240 6.64 -16.23 -43.31
N GLY A 241 5.37 -16.20 -42.90
CA GLY A 241 4.25 -16.70 -43.70
C GLY A 241 3.82 -15.66 -44.73
N GLY A 242 4.07 -15.90 -46.00
CA GLY A 242 3.71 -15.00 -47.07
C GLY A 242 4.90 -14.58 -47.97
N THR A 243 4.73 -13.51 -48.72
CA THR A 243 5.80 -12.99 -49.62
C THR A 243 6.74 -12.07 -48.84
N THR A 244 8.02 -12.38 -48.87
CA THR A 244 9.07 -11.58 -48.22
C THR A 244 9.87 -10.81 -49.28
N TYR A 245 10.00 -9.50 -49.07
CA TYR A 245 10.89 -8.64 -49.86
C TYR A 245 12.09 -8.25 -48.99
N ILE A 246 13.28 -8.70 -49.35
CA ILE A 246 14.54 -8.30 -48.69
C ILE A 246 15.22 -7.33 -49.68
N GLN A 247 15.30 -6.05 -49.32
CA GLN A 247 16.12 -5.09 -50.06
C GLN A 247 17.54 -5.12 -49.54
N SER A 248 18.48 -5.27 -50.44
CA SER A 248 19.93 -5.21 -50.18
C SER A 248 20.42 -3.77 -50.21
#